data_f052065013954a71f8231e562954b343
#
_entry.id   f052065013954a71f8231e562954b343
#
_cell.length_a   1.000
_cell.length_b   1.000
_cell.length_c   1.000
_cell.angle_alpha   90.00
_cell.angle_beta   90.00
_cell.angle_gamma   90.00
#
_symmetry.space_group_name_H-M   'P 1'
#
loop_
_entity.id
_entity.type
_entity.pdbx_description
1 polymer ?
#
loop_
_entity_poly.entity_id
_entity_poly.type
_entity_poly.pdbx_seq_one_letter_code
_entity_poly.pdbx_strand_id
1 'polypeptide(L)'
;MKNKAFIYLLALLLLVGLILSWYMVVIIRTNMQFQNTGEKLINEIECYQQAYGVLPEEMQVLEWGYDSGVGPFYEKKNDSTYTVYFCLGFDEYYIYDSEQEEWYDFP
;
A
#
# COMPACT_ATOMS: atom_id res chain seq x y z
N MET A 1 -26.83 -39.47 17.50
CA MET A 1 -25.71 -38.80 18.20
C MET A 1 -24.56 -38.42 17.26
N LYS A 2 -24.19 -39.29 16.35
CA LYS A 2 -23.12 -38.95 15.38
C LYS A 2 -23.47 -37.78 14.50
N ASN A 3 -24.76 -37.56 14.18
CA ASN A 3 -25.21 -36.47 13.33
C ASN A 3 -25.04 -35.08 13.98
N LYS A 4 -25.20 -34.99 15.31
CA LYS A 4 -25.02 -33.72 16.02
C LYS A 4 -23.58 -33.26 16.03
N ALA A 5 -22.63 -34.14 16.27
CA ALA A 5 -21.22 -33.82 16.23
C ALA A 5 -20.79 -33.36 14.84
N PHE A 6 -21.31 -34.01 13.80
CA PHE A 6 -21.04 -33.65 12.41
C PHE A 6 -21.58 -32.26 12.07
N ILE A 7 -22.80 -31.94 12.54
CA ILE A 7 -23.42 -30.62 12.34
C ILE A 7 -22.60 -29.54 13.03
N TYR A 8 -22.14 -29.77 14.26
CA TYR A 8 -21.29 -28.80 14.97
C TYR A 8 -19.94 -28.60 14.28
N LEU A 9 -19.36 -29.67 13.76
CA LEU A 9 -18.10 -29.57 13.00
C LEU A 9 -18.28 -28.76 11.73
N LEU A 10 -19.35 -28.97 10.97
CA LEU A 10 -19.67 -28.19 9.78
C LEU A 10 -19.91 -26.72 10.11
N ALA A 11 -20.64 -26.44 11.20
CA ALA A 11 -20.89 -25.07 11.63
C ALA A 11 -19.59 -24.36 11.99
N LEU A 12 -18.67 -25.05 12.66
CA LEU A 12 -17.37 -24.51 13.03
C LEU A 12 -16.53 -24.19 11.78
N LEU A 13 -16.51 -25.10 10.81
CA LEU A 13 -15.78 -24.90 9.55
C LEU A 13 -16.34 -23.70 8.76
N LEU A 14 -17.66 -23.55 8.70
CA LEU A 14 -18.29 -22.41 8.05
C LEU A 14 -17.94 -21.10 8.75
N LEU A 15 -17.94 -21.09 10.08
CA LEU A 15 -17.59 -19.91 10.86
C LEU A 15 -16.14 -19.48 10.62
N VAL A 16 -15.21 -20.43 10.63
CA VAL A 16 -13.80 -20.18 10.34
C VAL A 16 -13.62 -19.64 8.92
N GLY A 17 -14.32 -20.23 7.95
CA GLY A 17 -14.29 -19.77 6.56
C GLY A 17 -14.77 -18.32 6.41
N LEU A 18 -15.85 -17.96 7.11
CA LEU A 18 -16.37 -16.58 7.10
C LEU A 18 -15.38 -15.60 7.70
N ILE A 19 -14.72 -15.95 8.81
CA ILE A 19 -13.74 -15.10 9.46
C ILE A 19 -12.52 -14.89 8.54
N LEU A 20 -12.03 -15.95 7.90
CA LEU A 20 -10.91 -15.86 6.96
C LEU A 20 -11.27 -15.01 5.75
N SER A 21 -12.47 -15.15 5.20
CA SER A 21 -12.95 -14.34 4.08
C SER A 21 -13.02 -12.86 4.45
N TRP A 22 -13.52 -12.54 5.62
CA TRP A 22 -13.56 -11.17 6.15
C TRP A 22 -12.15 -10.59 6.24
N TYR A 23 -11.24 -11.34 6.82
CA TYR A 23 -9.85 -10.92 7.00
C TYR A 23 -9.19 -10.60 5.66
N MET A 24 -9.38 -11.46 4.66
CA MET A 24 -8.83 -11.25 3.32
C MET A 24 -9.41 -9.99 2.66
N VAL A 25 -10.71 -9.75 2.79
CA VAL A 25 -11.36 -8.56 2.24
C VAL A 25 -10.80 -7.29 2.88
N VAL A 26 -10.60 -7.28 4.21
CA VAL A 26 -10.03 -6.13 4.92
C VAL A 26 -8.62 -5.84 4.45
N ILE A 27 -7.78 -6.86 4.30
CA ILE A 27 -6.39 -6.70 3.82
C ILE A 27 -6.37 -6.12 2.39
N ILE A 28 -7.18 -6.67 1.49
CA ILE A 28 -7.25 -6.21 0.10
C ILE A 28 -7.67 -4.74 0.04
N ARG A 29 -8.69 -4.35 0.80
CA ARG A 29 -9.16 -2.96 0.84
C ARG A 29 -8.08 -2.01 1.35
N THR A 30 -7.36 -2.39 2.40
CA THR A 30 -6.29 -1.59 2.97
C THR A 30 -5.17 -1.36 1.95
N ASN A 31 -4.73 -2.44 1.28
CA ASN A 31 -3.71 -2.35 0.25
C ASN A 31 -4.15 -1.48 -0.93
N MET A 32 -5.39 -1.58 -1.36
CA MET A 32 -5.94 -0.74 -2.43
C MET A 32 -5.96 0.74 -2.04
N GLN A 33 -6.30 1.06 -0.78
CA GLN A 33 -6.29 2.43 -0.30
C GLN A 33 -4.89 3.04 -0.31
N PHE A 34 -3.90 2.29 0.16
CA PHE A 34 -2.50 2.73 0.12
C PHE A 34 -2.05 2.93 -1.32
N GLN A 35 -2.34 1.99 -2.20
CA GLN A 35 -1.99 2.09 -3.61
C GLN A 35 -2.63 3.31 -4.27
N ASN A 36 -3.93 3.55 -4.04
CA ASN A 36 -4.63 4.69 -4.60
C ASN A 36 -4.05 6.02 -4.12
N THR A 37 -3.75 6.14 -2.83
CA THR A 37 -3.13 7.34 -2.26
C THR A 37 -1.73 7.53 -2.81
N GLY A 38 -0.95 6.46 -2.90
CA GLY A 38 0.40 6.49 -3.46
C GLY A 38 0.40 6.88 -4.93
N GLU A 39 -0.57 6.41 -5.71
CA GLU A 39 -0.70 6.77 -7.13
C GLU A 39 -0.98 8.26 -7.33
N LYS A 40 -1.73 8.88 -6.43
CA LYS A 40 -1.93 10.33 -6.47
C LYS A 40 -0.61 11.08 -6.31
N LEU A 41 0.22 10.65 -5.38
CA LEU A 41 1.55 11.23 -5.20
C LEU A 41 2.43 10.97 -6.42
N ILE A 42 2.39 9.75 -6.98
CA ILE A 42 3.14 9.41 -8.20
C ILE A 42 2.74 10.32 -9.34
N ASN A 43 1.45 10.57 -9.53
CA ASN A 43 0.96 11.48 -10.56
C ASN A 43 1.47 12.90 -10.36
N GLU A 44 1.51 13.38 -9.13
CA GLU A 44 2.08 14.70 -8.80
C GLU A 44 3.58 14.76 -9.15
N ILE A 45 4.32 13.72 -8.84
CA ILE A 45 5.74 13.61 -9.16
C ILE A 45 5.95 13.64 -10.68
N GLU A 46 5.17 12.87 -11.42
CA GLU A 46 5.25 12.83 -12.87
C GLU A 46 4.88 14.15 -13.52
N CYS A 47 3.84 14.82 -13.01
CA CYS A 47 3.46 16.15 -13.46
C CYS A 47 4.58 17.17 -13.22
N TYR A 48 5.22 17.11 -12.07
CA TYR A 48 6.36 17.95 -11.75
C TYR A 48 7.51 17.71 -12.73
N GLN A 49 7.84 16.44 -12.98
CA GLN A 49 8.90 16.08 -13.90
C GLN A 49 8.62 16.55 -15.32
N GLN A 50 7.38 16.45 -15.78
CA GLN A 50 7.00 16.94 -17.11
C GLN A 50 7.08 18.46 -17.20
N ALA A 51 6.71 19.17 -16.13
CA ALA A 51 6.70 20.62 -16.10
C ALA A 51 8.10 21.22 -16.01
N TYR A 52 9.00 20.61 -15.22
CA TYR A 52 10.31 21.16 -14.92
C TYR A 52 11.48 20.36 -15.52
N GLY A 53 11.21 19.19 -16.07
CA GLY A 53 12.24 18.34 -16.69
C GLY A 53 13.13 17.60 -15.72
N VAL A 54 12.90 17.75 -14.41
CA VAL A 54 13.65 17.08 -13.35
C VAL A 54 12.70 16.56 -12.28
N LEU A 55 13.14 15.56 -11.52
CA LEU A 55 12.38 15.05 -10.36
C LEU A 55 12.45 16.07 -9.22
N PRO A 56 11.40 16.16 -8.38
CA PRO A 56 11.45 17.00 -7.19
C PRO A 56 12.54 16.51 -6.22
N GLU A 57 13.24 17.45 -5.62
CA GLU A 57 14.29 17.12 -4.64
C GLU A 57 13.71 16.61 -3.34
N GLU A 58 12.58 17.17 -2.92
CA GLU A 58 11.92 16.81 -1.67
C GLU A 58 10.41 16.85 -1.85
N MET A 59 9.71 16.10 -0.98
CA MET A 59 8.26 16.03 -1.00
C MET A 59 7.59 17.40 -0.78
N GLN A 60 8.23 18.29 -0.06
CA GLN A 60 7.70 19.63 0.23
C GLN A 60 7.51 20.48 -1.03
N VAL A 61 8.32 20.24 -2.06
CA VAL A 61 8.24 20.94 -3.34
C VAL A 61 6.93 20.63 -4.07
N LEU A 62 6.31 19.49 -3.77
CA LEU A 62 5.08 19.01 -4.40
C LEU A 62 3.81 19.61 -3.78
N GLU A 63 3.93 20.40 -2.73
CA GLU A 63 2.79 20.96 -1.98
C GLU A 63 1.84 19.85 -1.48
N TRP A 64 2.38 18.69 -1.18
CA TRP A 64 1.61 17.57 -0.68
C TRP A 64 1.23 17.81 0.79
N GLY A 65 -0.03 18.10 1.05
CA GLY A 65 -0.52 18.47 2.37
C GLY A 65 -0.77 17.33 3.33
N TYR A 66 -0.17 16.18 3.11
CA TYR A 66 -0.40 14.99 3.90
C TYR A 66 0.68 14.82 4.97
N ASP A 67 0.30 14.98 6.23
CA ASP A 67 1.20 14.86 7.37
C ASP A 67 0.76 13.68 8.24
N SER A 68 1.16 12.47 7.85
CA SER A 68 0.88 11.24 8.58
C SER A 68 2.18 10.46 8.76
N GLY A 69 2.34 9.83 9.92
CA GLY A 69 3.49 8.98 10.18
C GLY A 69 3.54 7.72 9.32
N VAL A 70 2.45 7.39 8.62
CA VAL A 70 2.35 6.22 7.75
C VAL A 70 2.84 6.53 6.33
N GLY A 71 2.66 7.74 5.87
CA GLY A 71 3.02 8.15 4.51
C GLY A 71 1.81 8.59 3.69
N PRO A 72 1.94 8.74 2.37
CA PRO A 72 3.08 8.31 1.55
C PRO A 72 4.31 9.21 1.71
N PHE A 73 5.48 8.60 1.59
CA PHE A 73 6.77 9.30 1.59
C PHE A 73 7.41 9.17 0.21
N TYR A 74 8.17 10.18 -0.16
CA TYR A 74 8.88 10.24 -1.43
C TYR A 74 10.39 10.28 -1.18
N GLU A 75 11.14 9.49 -1.94
CA GLU A 75 12.59 9.52 -1.92
C GLU A 75 13.15 9.46 -3.34
N LYS A 76 13.92 10.47 -3.71
CA LYS A 76 14.61 10.51 -5.00
C LYS A 76 15.86 9.64 -4.91
N LYS A 77 15.98 8.63 -5.79
CA LYS A 77 17.15 7.75 -5.84
C LYS A 77 18.27 8.36 -6.68
N ASN A 78 17.92 8.84 -7.87
CA ASN A 78 18.84 9.49 -8.79
C ASN A 78 18.04 10.47 -9.66
N ASP A 79 18.66 11.00 -10.72
CA ASP A 79 18.03 12.02 -11.56
C ASP A 79 16.77 11.54 -12.29
N SER A 80 16.60 10.23 -12.45
CA SER A 80 15.52 9.66 -13.25
C SER A 80 14.64 8.67 -12.48
N THR A 81 15.03 8.21 -11.29
CA THR A 81 14.27 7.20 -10.53
C THR A 81 13.99 7.66 -9.09
N TYR A 82 12.89 7.18 -8.56
CA TYR A 82 12.42 7.52 -7.22
C TYR A 82 11.64 6.36 -6.61
N THR A 83 11.40 6.43 -5.32
CA THR A 83 10.50 5.52 -4.61
C THR A 83 9.41 6.33 -3.88
N VAL A 84 8.23 5.72 -3.79
CA VAL A 84 7.13 6.18 -2.93
C VAL A 84 6.83 5.04 -1.97
N TYR A 85 6.76 5.32 -0.68
CA TYR A 85 6.59 4.24 0.29
C TYR A 85 5.69 4.64 1.46
N PHE A 86 5.15 3.61 2.09
CA PHE A 86 4.38 3.70 3.33
C PHE A 86 5.08 2.90 4.41
N CYS A 87 5.06 3.43 5.65
CA CYS A 87 5.55 2.70 6.82
C CYS A 87 4.35 2.00 7.47
N LEU A 88 4.26 0.68 7.33
CA LEU A 88 3.13 -0.10 7.82
C LEU A 88 3.28 -0.58 9.26
N GLY A 89 4.51 -0.57 9.78
CA GLY A 89 4.81 -1.02 11.12
C GLY A 89 6.31 -1.03 11.36
N PHE A 90 6.73 -1.75 12.39
CA PHE A 90 8.14 -1.86 12.71
C PHE A 90 8.86 -2.69 11.64
N ASP A 91 9.75 -2.05 10.89
CA ASP A 91 10.50 -2.65 9.77
C ASP A 91 9.62 -3.18 8.63
N GLU A 92 8.35 -2.73 8.54
CA GLU A 92 7.46 -3.10 7.44
C GLU A 92 7.15 -1.91 6.57
N TYR A 93 7.36 -2.06 5.25
CA TYR A 93 7.16 -1.01 4.26
C TYR A 93 6.38 -1.54 3.07
N TYR A 94 5.58 -0.67 2.46
CA TYR A 94 4.96 -0.93 1.17
C TYR A 94 5.53 0.10 0.19
N ILE A 95 6.25 -0.36 -0.84
CA ILE A 95 7.14 0.47 -1.64
C ILE A 95 6.77 0.42 -3.11
N TYR A 96 6.70 1.58 -3.75
CA TYR A 96 6.65 1.71 -5.21
C TYR A 96 8.03 2.09 -5.73
N ASP A 97 8.53 1.32 -6.69
CA ASP A 97 9.80 1.60 -7.37
C ASP A 97 9.48 2.10 -8.78
N SER A 98 9.88 3.34 -9.10
CA SER A 98 9.62 3.94 -10.40
C SER A 98 10.38 3.26 -11.54
N GLU A 99 11.52 2.65 -11.26
CA GLU A 99 12.31 1.93 -12.26
C GLU A 99 11.59 0.69 -12.76
N GLN A 100 10.95 -0.06 -11.86
CA GLN A 100 10.20 -1.27 -12.19
C GLN A 100 8.72 -1.01 -12.42
N GLU A 101 8.24 0.17 -12.01
CA GLU A 101 6.82 0.55 -12.07
C GLU A 101 5.92 -0.43 -11.30
N GLU A 102 6.40 -0.93 -10.16
CA GLU A 102 5.71 -1.94 -9.35
C GLU A 102 5.70 -1.57 -7.87
N TRP A 103 4.63 -2.00 -7.21
CA TRP A 103 4.52 -1.97 -5.75
C TRP A 103 4.96 -3.31 -5.17
N TYR A 104 5.66 -3.30 -4.06
CA TYR A 104 6.07 -4.53 -3.37
C TYR A 104 6.12 -4.30 -1.86
N ASP A 105 5.99 -5.41 -1.12
CA ASP A 105 6.15 -5.42 0.34
C ASP A 105 7.63 -5.62 0.71
N PHE A 106 8.08 -4.88 1.71
CA PHE A 106 9.44 -4.99 2.24
C PHE A 106 9.37 -5.05 3.78
N PRO A 107 10.08 -5.91 4.43
CA PRO A 107 10.93 -6.97 3.93
C PRO A 107 10.17 -8.10 3.31
#